data_e2c4b144077724db93c07430c2bf826c
#
_entry.id   e2c4b144077724db93c07430c2bf826c
#
_cell.length_a   1.000
_cell.length_b   1.000
_cell.length_c   1.000
_cell.angle_alpha   90.00
_cell.angle_beta   90.00
_cell.angle_gamma   90.00
#
_symmetry.space_group_name_H-M   'P 1'
#
loop_
_entity.id
_entity.type
_entity.pdbx_description
1 polymer ?
#
loop_
_entity_poly.entity_id
_entity_poly.type
_entity_poly.pdbx_seq_one_letter_code
_entity_poly.pdbx_strand_id
1 'polypeptide(L)'
;PVLVEGRAIRLHPLVCTAFNADFDGDQMAVHVPLSAEAQAEARLLMLSANNLLKPQDGKPVTIPSQDMVLGSYYLTIDRDTEPGAGKVFRNVDEALMAYNEGVVGIHAPIKVRLTKEINGKMESAIVDATPGRLIFNERIPQDLGFVDRSDPSKKFDLEIMFTCGKKELGKIID
;
A
#
# COMPACT_ATOMS: atom_id res chain seq x y z
N PRO A 1 0.17 -23.65 -6.32
CA PRO A 1 0.76 -23.27 -7.60
C PRO A 1 -0.30 -23.18 -8.71
N VAL A 2 -0.07 -22.31 -9.67
CA VAL A 2 -0.92 -22.12 -10.86
C VAL A 2 -0.10 -22.41 -12.09
N LEU A 3 -0.69 -23.09 -13.07
CA LEU A 3 -0.02 -23.38 -14.33
C LEU A 3 0.14 -22.10 -15.16
N VAL A 4 1.35 -21.88 -15.65
CA VAL A 4 1.71 -20.76 -16.54
C VAL A 4 2.49 -21.29 -17.73
N GLU A 5 2.45 -20.57 -18.85
CA GLU A 5 3.26 -20.89 -20.02
C GLU A 5 4.73 -20.58 -19.78
N GLY A 6 5.62 -21.40 -20.36
CA GLY A 6 7.06 -21.24 -20.27
C GLY A 6 7.73 -22.29 -19.37
N ARG A 7 9.06 -22.19 -19.24
CA ARG A 7 9.90 -23.13 -18.50
C ARG A 7 10.42 -22.58 -17.18
N ALA A 8 9.97 -21.38 -16.79
CA ALA A 8 10.41 -20.72 -15.57
C ALA A 8 9.29 -20.71 -14.51
N ILE A 9 9.69 -20.85 -13.24
CA ILE A 9 8.80 -20.64 -12.11
C ILE A 9 8.67 -19.13 -11.91
N ARG A 10 7.44 -18.63 -11.86
CA ARG A 10 7.15 -17.22 -11.51
C ARG A 10 6.91 -17.12 -10.03
N LEU A 11 7.69 -16.30 -9.37
CA LEU A 11 7.61 -16.08 -7.92
C LEU A 11 7.30 -14.61 -7.63
N HIS A 12 6.34 -14.35 -6.73
CA HIS A 12 6.01 -13.00 -6.33
C HIS A 12 7.15 -12.40 -5.48
N PRO A 13 7.58 -11.15 -5.72
CA PRO A 13 8.70 -10.53 -4.98
C PRO A 13 8.57 -10.55 -3.45
N LEU A 14 7.38 -10.41 -2.91
CA LEU A 14 7.15 -10.41 -1.45
C LEU A 14 7.47 -11.75 -0.77
N VAL A 15 7.46 -12.87 -1.49
CA VAL A 15 7.76 -14.20 -0.93
C VAL A 15 9.20 -14.63 -1.19
N CYS A 16 9.99 -13.87 -1.95
CA CYS A 16 11.39 -14.17 -2.23
C CYS A 16 12.22 -14.30 -0.94
N THR A 17 11.97 -13.44 0.04
CA THR A 17 12.67 -13.49 1.34
C THR A 17 12.40 -14.79 2.08
N ALA A 18 11.16 -15.29 2.07
CA ALA A 18 10.78 -16.54 2.74
C ALA A 18 11.38 -17.76 2.06
N PHE A 19 11.48 -17.76 0.73
CA PHE A 19 12.13 -18.82 -0.04
C PHE A 19 13.65 -18.66 -0.12
N ASN A 20 14.20 -17.54 0.34
CA ASN A 20 15.59 -17.13 0.11
C ASN A 20 15.97 -17.24 -1.37
N ALA A 21 15.08 -16.79 -2.25
CA ALA A 21 15.20 -16.89 -3.69
C ALA A 21 15.45 -15.53 -4.32
N ASP A 22 16.29 -15.51 -5.36
CA ASP A 22 16.46 -14.38 -6.25
C ASP A 22 16.25 -14.81 -7.73
N PHE A 23 16.44 -13.91 -8.66
CA PHE A 23 16.17 -14.15 -10.08
C PHE A 23 17.44 -14.23 -10.92
N ASP A 24 18.56 -14.62 -10.31
CA ASP A 24 19.89 -14.73 -10.97
C ASP A 24 20.19 -16.13 -11.51
N GLY A 25 19.26 -17.08 -11.41
CA GLY A 25 19.41 -18.44 -11.89
C GLY A 25 19.09 -19.51 -10.85
N ASP A 26 18.46 -19.14 -9.73
CA ASP A 26 18.01 -20.07 -8.71
C ASP A 26 17.06 -21.12 -9.27
N GLN A 27 17.19 -22.35 -8.78
CA GLN A 27 16.32 -23.46 -9.14
C GLN A 27 15.45 -23.85 -7.96
N MET A 28 14.18 -24.19 -8.26
CA MET A 28 13.20 -24.64 -7.28
C MET A 28 12.49 -25.89 -7.77
N ALA A 29 12.08 -26.75 -6.85
CA ALA A 29 11.24 -27.89 -7.12
C ALA A 29 9.77 -27.61 -6.79
N VAL A 30 8.86 -28.18 -7.56
CA VAL A 30 7.42 -28.12 -7.31
C VAL A 30 6.95 -29.50 -6.84
N HIS A 31 6.30 -29.54 -5.68
CA HIS A 31 5.70 -30.75 -5.12
C HIS A 31 4.19 -30.63 -5.15
N VAL A 32 3.52 -31.69 -5.61
CA VAL A 32 2.05 -31.77 -5.64
C VAL A 32 1.59 -32.73 -4.55
N PRO A 33 0.87 -32.25 -3.49
CA PRO A 33 0.36 -33.11 -2.45
C PRO A 33 -0.76 -34.01 -3.00
N LEU A 34 -0.67 -35.33 -2.78
CA LEU A 34 -1.62 -36.31 -3.31
C LEU A 34 -2.66 -36.75 -2.28
N SER A 35 -2.31 -36.87 -1.00
CA SER A 35 -3.25 -37.27 0.04
C SER A 35 -4.08 -36.10 0.58
N ALA A 36 -5.23 -36.39 1.15
CA ALA A 36 -6.10 -35.36 1.74
C ALA A 36 -5.42 -34.64 2.93
N GLU A 37 -4.67 -35.38 3.73
CA GLU A 37 -3.90 -34.87 4.86
C GLU A 37 -2.81 -33.89 4.37
N ALA A 38 -2.02 -34.30 3.36
CA ALA A 38 -0.97 -33.45 2.79
C ALA A 38 -1.55 -32.17 2.15
N GLN A 39 -2.72 -32.27 1.51
CA GLN A 39 -3.41 -31.11 0.96
C GLN A 39 -3.91 -30.17 2.06
N ALA A 40 -4.41 -30.70 3.18
CA ALA A 40 -4.85 -29.92 4.33
C ALA A 40 -3.65 -29.20 4.97
N GLU A 41 -2.53 -29.88 5.19
CA GLU A 41 -1.29 -29.25 5.69
C GLU A 41 -0.78 -28.15 4.76
N ALA A 42 -0.76 -28.38 3.46
CA ALA A 42 -0.33 -27.38 2.48
C ALA A 42 -1.21 -26.11 2.53
N ARG A 43 -2.52 -26.26 2.70
CA ARG A 43 -3.45 -25.12 2.77
C ARG A 43 -3.43 -24.40 4.11
N LEU A 44 -3.37 -25.14 5.20
CA LEU A 44 -3.47 -24.55 6.55
C LEU A 44 -2.15 -24.04 7.08
N LEU A 45 -1.03 -24.76 6.82
CA LEU A 45 0.27 -24.48 7.41
C LEU A 45 1.26 -23.83 6.44
N MET A 46 1.18 -24.13 5.13
CA MET A 46 2.20 -23.69 4.17
C MET A 46 1.78 -22.51 3.30
N LEU A 47 0.49 -22.20 3.21
CA LEU A 47 0.02 -21.10 2.36
C LEU A 47 0.63 -19.77 2.84
N SER A 48 1.24 -19.01 1.94
CA SER A 48 1.92 -17.74 2.26
C SER A 48 0.99 -16.71 2.92
N ALA A 49 -0.29 -16.69 2.56
CA ALA A 49 -1.28 -15.81 3.18
C ALA A 49 -1.53 -16.10 4.67
N ASN A 50 -1.25 -17.33 5.12
CA ASN A 50 -1.38 -17.74 6.53
C ASN A 50 -0.08 -17.56 7.31
N ASN A 51 1.03 -17.21 6.65
CA ASN A 51 2.38 -17.11 7.22
C ASN A 51 2.98 -15.71 6.98
N LEU A 52 2.22 -14.69 7.34
CA LEU A 52 2.66 -13.30 7.17
C LEU A 52 3.68 -12.86 8.20
N LEU A 53 3.70 -13.51 9.38
CA LEU A 53 4.60 -13.19 10.47
C LEU A 53 5.70 -14.26 10.61
N LYS A 54 6.91 -13.83 10.92
CA LYS A 54 8.04 -14.73 11.23
C LYS A 54 7.80 -15.42 12.56
N PRO A 55 7.96 -16.74 12.66
CA PRO A 55 7.84 -17.44 13.93
C PRO A 55 8.98 -17.11 14.93
N GLN A 56 10.08 -16.55 14.44
CA GLN A 56 11.25 -16.21 15.23
C GLN A 56 11.03 -14.97 16.11
N ASP A 57 10.46 -13.91 15.57
CA ASP A 57 10.37 -12.59 16.21
C ASP A 57 9.00 -11.93 16.07
N GLY A 58 8.04 -12.60 15.43
CA GLY A 58 6.69 -12.08 15.20
C GLY A 58 6.61 -10.92 14.22
N LYS A 59 7.70 -10.56 13.55
CA LYS A 59 7.71 -9.47 12.57
C LYS A 59 7.21 -9.93 11.20
N PRO A 60 6.68 -9.02 10.37
CA PRO A 60 6.25 -9.36 9.02
C PRO A 60 7.38 -9.97 8.18
N VAL A 61 7.05 -11.04 7.46
CA VAL A 61 7.95 -11.64 6.45
C VAL A 61 7.89 -10.84 5.15
N THR A 62 6.68 -10.44 4.78
CA THR A 62 6.38 -9.75 3.53
C THR A 62 6.57 -8.25 3.69
N ILE A 63 7.78 -7.77 3.45
CA ILE A 63 8.11 -6.34 3.54
C ILE A 63 8.30 -5.79 2.12
N PRO A 64 7.74 -4.60 1.79
CA PRO A 64 8.02 -3.95 0.52
C PRO A 64 9.52 -3.77 0.28
N SER A 65 9.97 -4.06 -0.93
CA SER A 65 11.37 -4.00 -1.30
C SER A 65 11.59 -3.29 -2.63
N GLN A 66 12.78 -2.78 -2.84
CA GLN A 66 13.26 -2.21 -4.11
C GLN A 66 12.21 -1.36 -4.84
N ASP A 67 11.66 -1.86 -5.96
CA ASP A 67 10.74 -1.12 -6.82
C ASP A 67 9.43 -0.73 -6.14
N MET A 68 8.96 -1.51 -5.16
CA MET A 68 7.76 -1.17 -4.39
C MET A 68 8.00 0.05 -3.50
N VAL A 69 9.19 0.14 -2.89
CA VAL A 69 9.60 1.32 -2.10
C VAL A 69 9.76 2.53 -3.00
N LEU A 70 10.42 2.35 -4.15
CA LEU A 70 10.60 3.42 -5.14
C LEU A 70 9.26 3.91 -5.69
N GLY A 71 8.34 3.00 -6.00
CA GLY A 71 7.01 3.33 -6.48
C GLY A 71 6.18 4.10 -5.44
N SER A 72 6.22 3.68 -4.18
CA SER A 72 5.53 4.36 -3.09
C SER A 72 6.13 5.74 -2.81
N TYR A 73 7.45 5.85 -2.87
CA TYR A 73 8.15 7.13 -2.78
C TYR A 73 7.70 8.06 -3.91
N TYR A 74 7.77 7.60 -5.16
CA TYR A 74 7.37 8.40 -6.32
C TYR A 74 5.91 8.85 -6.24
N LEU A 75 5.01 7.95 -5.83
CA LEU A 75 3.59 8.25 -5.74
C LEU A 75 3.26 9.32 -4.68
N THR A 76 4.04 9.39 -3.61
CA THR A 76 3.73 10.23 -2.44
C THR A 76 4.50 11.56 -2.40
N ILE A 77 5.45 11.81 -3.30
CA ILE A 77 6.10 13.13 -3.41
C ILE A 77 5.13 14.22 -3.86
N ASP A 78 5.45 15.44 -3.51
CA ASP A 78 4.76 16.65 -3.95
C ASP A 78 5.68 17.51 -4.82
N ARG A 79 5.07 18.22 -5.79
CA ARG A 79 5.76 19.15 -6.70
C ARG A 79 4.85 20.32 -7.03
N ASP A 80 5.21 21.49 -6.56
CA ASP A 80 4.45 22.73 -6.80
C ASP A 80 4.41 23.17 -8.27
N THR A 81 5.32 22.65 -9.09
CA THR A 81 5.43 22.98 -10.52
C THR A 81 4.48 22.21 -11.42
N GLU A 82 3.76 21.23 -10.88
CA GLU A 82 2.83 20.43 -11.68
C GLU A 82 1.52 21.15 -12.01
N PRO A 83 0.87 20.78 -13.15
CA PRO A 83 -0.38 21.39 -13.54
C PRO A 83 -1.45 21.15 -12.47
N GLY A 84 -2.25 22.18 -12.20
CA GLY A 84 -3.38 22.07 -11.27
C GLY A 84 -3.00 22.26 -9.79
N ALA A 85 -1.75 22.59 -9.45
CA ALA A 85 -1.36 22.92 -8.09
C ALA A 85 -2.24 24.04 -7.50
N GLY A 86 -2.62 23.88 -6.22
CA GLY A 86 -3.47 24.83 -5.50
C GLY A 86 -4.99 24.71 -5.77
N LYS A 87 -5.44 23.83 -6.65
CA LYS A 87 -6.88 23.61 -6.89
C LYS A 87 -7.57 22.99 -5.69
N VAL A 88 -8.86 23.30 -5.54
CA VAL A 88 -9.72 22.81 -4.46
C VAL A 88 -10.80 21.90 -5.03
N PHE A 89 -10.99 20.72 -4.44
CA PHE A 89 -11.96 19.72 -4.87
C PHE A 89 -12.97 19.42 -3.76
N ARG A 90 -14.20 19.13 -4.18
CA ARG A 90 -15.31 18.85 -3.28
C ARG A 90 -15.18 17.50 -2.58
N ASN A 91 -14.60 16.52 -3.24
CA ASN A 91 -14.38 15.17 -2.72
C ASN A 91 -13.18 14.52 -3.41
N VAL A 92 -12.80 13.32 -2.96
CA VAL A 92 -11.69 12.54 -3.52
C VAL A 92 -11.96 12.14 -4.97
N ASP A 93 -13.18 11.71 -5.28
CA ASP A 93 -13.56 11.24 -6.62
C ASP A 93 -13.38 12.34 -7.68
N GLU A 94 -13.82 13.56 -7.37
CA GLU A 94 -13.62 14.71 -8.26
C GLU A 94 -12.14 15.01 -8.50
N ALA A 95 -11.29 14.92 -7.47
CA ALA A 95 -9.86 15.11 -7.61
C ALA A 95 -9.22 14.02 -8.48
N LEU A 96 -9.64 12.75 -8.33
CA LEU A 96 -9.16 11.65 -9.15
C LEU A 96 -9.67 11.73 -10.60
N MET A 97 -10.90 12.20 -10.83
CA MET A 97 -11.41 12.48 -12.18
C MET A 97 -10.58 13.55 -12.86
N ALA A 98 -10.27 14.67 -12.17
CA ALA A 98 -9.43 15.73 -12.70
C ALA A 98 -8.01 15.26 -13.03
N TYR A 99 -7.46 14.33 -12.24
CA TYR A 99 -6.19 13.67 -12.53
C TYR A 99 -6.30 12.80 -13.80
N ASN A 100 -7.33 11.98 -13.92
CA ASN A 100 -7.54 11.12 -15.09
C ASN A 100 -7.72 11.91 -16.39
N GLU A 101 -8.32 13.10 -16.31
CA GLU A 101 -8.45 14.03 -17.44
C GLU A 101 -7.19 14.85 -17.73
N GLY A 102 -6.13 14.66 -16.94
CA GLY A 102 -4.87 15.39 -17.10
C GLY A 102 -4.92 16.88 -16.69
N VAL A 103 -5.97 17.30 -15.98
CA VAL A 103 -6.14 18.68 -15.48
C VAL A 103 -5.29 18.95 -14.24
N VAL A 104 -4.91 17.87 -13.52
CA VAL A 104 -4.08 17.90 -12.31
C VAL A 104 -3.00 16.84 -12.44
N GLY A 105 -1.75 17.21 -12.13
CA GLY A 105 -0.63 16.26 -12.07
C GLY A 105 -0.70 15.39 -10.82
N ILE A 106 -0.08 14.19 -10.88
CA ILE A 106 -0.12 13.22 -9.78
C ILE A 106 0.53 13.75 -8.49
N HIS A 107 1.52 14.64 -8.63
CA HIS A 107 2.28 15.23 -7.51
C HIS A 107 1.84 16.66 -7.19
N ALA A 108 0.81 17.18 -7.86
CA ALA A 108 0.32 18.53 -7.64
C ALA A 108 -0.28 18.66 -6.24
N PRO A 109 0.14 19.62 -5.40
CA PRO A 109 -0.52 19.89 -4.14
C PRO A 109 -1.90 20.48 -4.39
N ILE A 110 -2.92 19.83 -3.86
CA ILE A 110 -4.33 20.17 -3.99
C ILE A 110 -5.02 20.19 -2.63
N LYS A 111 -6.19 20.83 -2.57
CA LYS A 111 -7.03 20.82 -1.38
C LYS A 111 -8.28 19.99 -1.65
N VAL A 112 -8.55 19.04 -0.78
CA VAL A 112 -9.69 18.13 -0.94
C VAL A 112 -10.53 18.15 0.33
N ARG A 113 -11.87 18.21 0.18
CA ARG A 113 -12.77 18.03 1.30
C ARG A 113 -12.92 16.54 1.60
N LEU A 114 -12.49 16.17 2.80
CA LEU A 114 -12.72 14.84 3.36
C LEU A 114 -13.92 14.88 4.30
N THR A 115 -14.75 13.85 4.23
CA THR A 115 -15.89 13.66 5.13
C THR A 115 -15.66 12.34 5.88
N LYS A 116 -15.64 12.41 7.20
CA LYS A 116 -15.49 11.25 8.09
C LYS A 116 -16.60 11.22 9.11
N GLU A 117 -17.00 10.02 9.54
CA GLU A 117 -17.91 9.86 10.66
C GLU A 117 -17.11 9.88 11.97
N ILE A 118 -17.43 10.82 12.85
CA ILE A 118 -16.77 10.99 14.12
C ILE A 118 -17.84 11.07 15.20
N ASN A 119 -17.80 10.14 16.18
CA ASN A 119 -18.79 10.06 17.26
C ASN A 119 -20.25 10.02 16.76
N GLY A 120 -20.50 9.31 15.64
CA GLY A 120 -21.84 9.18 15.06
C GLY A 120 -22.33 10.43 14.29
N LYS A 121 -21.47 11.42 14.06
CA LYS A 121 -21.78 12.59 13.24
C LYS A 121 -20.85 12.69 12.05
N MET A 122 -21.42 13.00 10.89
CA MET A 122 -20.65 13.27 9.67
C MET A 122 -20.04 14.67 9.76
N GLU A 123 -18.75 14.73 9.91
CA GLU A 123 -17.98 15.97 9.89
C GLU A 123 -17.13 16.05 8.64
N SER A 124 -16.87 17.25 8.11
CA SER A 124 -16.04 17.45 6.94
C SER A 124 -15.03 18.58 7.16
N ALA A 125 -13.83 18.38 6.62
CA ALA A 125 -12.77 19.37 6.60
C ALA A 125 -12.03 19.38 5.26
N ILE A 126 -11.35 20.49 4.97
CA ILE A 126 -10.47 20.62 3.80
C ILE A 126 -9.07 20.25 4.25
N VAL A 127 -8.45 19.31 3.52
CA VAL A 127 -7.12 18.78 3.80
C VAL A 127 -6.22 19.01 2.60
N ASP A 128 -4.97 19.36 2.84
CA ASP A 128 -3.95 19.44 1.81
C ASP A 128 -3.46 18.02 1.47
N ALA A 129 -3.46 17.67 0.18
CA ALA A 129 -3.04 16.36 -0.30
C ALA A 129 -2.50 16.46 -1.74
N THR A 130 -2.08 15.35 -2.31
CA THR A 130 -1.81 15.21 -3.75
C THR A 130 -2.65 14.07 -4.30
N PRO A 131 -2.97 14.03 -5.61
CA PRO A 131 -3.69 12.88 -6.19
C PRO A 131 -2.99 11.55 -5.90
N GLY A 132 -1.65 11.53 -5.96
CA GLY A 132 -0.87 10.34 -5.61
C GLY A 132 -1.07 9.87 -4.17
N ARG A 133 -1.11 10.79 -3.19
CA ARG A 133 -1.40 10.46 -1.78
C ARG A 133 -2.84 10.00 -1.59
N LEU A 134 -3.80 10.53 -2.33
CA LEU A 134 -5.19 10.05 -2.30
C LEU A 134 -5.28 8.62 -2.78
N ILE A 135 -4.65 8.27 -3.92
CA ILE A 135 -4.59 6.91 -4.47
C ILE A 135 -3.92 5.97 -3.47
N PHE A 136 -2.80 6.38 -2.87
CA PHE A 136 -2.07 5.56 -1.91
C PHE A 136 -2.89 5.27 -0.65
N ASN A 137 -3.59 6.27 -0.12
CA ASN A 137 -4.42 6.15 1.09
C ASN A 137 -5.73 5.39 0.87
N GLU A 138 -6.20 5.21 -0.37
CA GLU A 138 -7.44 4.47 -0.66
C GLU A 138 -7.43 3.05 -0.07
N ARG A 139 -6.28 2.39 -0.08
CA ARG A 139 -6.09 1.02 0.39
C ARG A 139 -5.60 0.92 1.83
N ILE A 140 -5.23 2.04 2.44
CA ILE A 140 -4.69 2.06 3.80
C ILE A 140 -5.83 2.32 4.79
N PRO A 141 -5.98 1.49 5.84
CA PRO A 141 -6.90 1.80 6.93
C PRO A 141 -6.58 3.17 7.54
N GLN A 142 -7.62 3.98 7.76
CA GLN A 142 -7.45 5.36 8.22
C GLN A 142 -7.55 5.50 9.76
N ASP A 143 -7.20 4.44 10.48
CA ASP A 143 -7.21 4.30 11.94
C ASP A 143 -5.91 3.70 12.50
N LEU A 144 -4.84 3.72 11.72
CA LEU A 144 -3.52 3.16 12.10
C LEU A 144 -2.82 3.92 13.23
N GLY A 145 -3.22 5.18 13.48
CA GLY A 145 -2.67 5.99 14.55
C GLY A 145 -1.39 6.76 14.20
N PHE A 146 -1.04 6.89 12.91
CA PHE A 146 0.06 7.76 12.49
C PHE A 146 -0.30 9.25 12.58
N VAL A 147 -1.59 9.56 12.55
CA VAL A 147 -2.12 10.91 12.76
C VAL A 147 -2.56 11.05 14.19
N ASP A 148 -2.05 12.08 14.88
CA ASP A 148 -2.54 12.45 16.20
C ASP A 148 -3.92 13.10 16.07
N ARG A 149 -4.97 12.29 16.21
CA ARG A 149 -6.36 12.72 16.06
C ARG A 149 -6.91 13.43 17.30
N SER A 150 -6.12 13.56 18.36
CA SER A 150 -6.44 14.43 19.50
C SER A 150 -6.24 15.91 19.17
N ASP A 151 -5.39 16.21 18.19
CA ASP A 151 -5.23 17.56 17.63
C ASP A 151 -6.38 17.86 16.65
N PRO A 152 -7.25 18.84 16.95
CA PRO A 152 -8.39 19.20 16.09
C PRO A 152 -7.98 19.57 14.67
N SER A 153 -6.77 20.09 14.46
CA SER A 153 -6.26 20.52 13.16
C SER A 153 -5.91 19.33 12.25
N LYS A 154 -5.52 18.18 12.83
CA LYS A 154 -5.09 16.97 12.13
C LYS A 154 -6.15 15.86 12.08
N LYS A 155 -7.28 16.06 12.73
CA LYS A 155 -8.36 15.08 12.87
C LYS A 155 -8.83 14.48 11.55
N PHE A 156 -8.76 15.24 10.45
CA PHE A 156 -9.19 14.84 9.12
C PHE A 156 -8.04 14.44 8.20
N ASP A 157 -6.78 14.58 8.62
CA ASP A 157 -5.64 14.23 7.81
C ASP A 157 -5.68 12.76 7.37
N LEU A 158 -5.10 12.49 6.21
CA LEU A 158 -4.88 11.11 5.75
C LEU A 158 -3.76 10.47 6.59
N GLU A 159 -3.78 9.14 6.76
CA GLU A 159 -2.72 8.46 7.50
C GLU A 159 -1.33 8.69 6.88
N ILE A 160 -1.26 8.74 5.54
CA ILE A 160 -0.02 9.01 4.84
C ILE A 160 -0.08 10.38 4.16
N MET A 161 0.43 11.39 4.85
CA MET A 161 0.54 12.80 4.39
C MET A 161 1.97 13.20 4.02
N PHE A 162 2.91 12.29 4.14
CA PHE A 162 4.33 12.53 3.88
C PHE A 162 4.84 11.62 2.75
N THR A 163 6.03 11.89 2.28
CA THR A 163 6.69 11.05 1.29
C THR A 163 7.11 9.72 1.91
N CYS A 164 6.63 8.60 1.36
CA CYS A 164 6.91 7.27 1.87
C CYS A 164 8.30 6.79 1.52
N GLY A 165 9.15 6.61 2.52
CA GLY A 165 10.40 5.87 2.41
C GLY A 165 10.30 4.45 3.00
N LYS A 166 11.41 3.70 3.01
CA LYS A 166 11.46 2.33 3.52
C LYS A 166 11.05 2.22 5.00
N LYS A 167 11.38 3.22 5.82
CA LYS A 167 11.03 3.26 7.24
C LYS A 167 9.53 3.41 7.47
N GLU A 168 8.91 4.29 6.68
CA GLU A 168 7.49 4.62 6.78
C GLU A 168 6.64 3.45 6.31
N LEU A 169 7.05 2.79 5.21
CA LEU A 169 6.38 1.59 4.72
C LEU A 169 6.45 0.42 5.71
N GLY A 170 7.56 0.25 6.42
CA GLY A 170 7.67 -0.75 7.48
C GLY A 170 6.61 -0.57 8.56
N LYS A 171 6.34 0.67 9.00
CA LYS A 171 5.34 0.97 10.01
C LYS A 171 3.89 0.70 9.58
N ILE A 172 3.60 0.73 8.27
CA ILE A 172 2.26 0.45 7.76
C ILE A 172 1.94 -1.05 7.84
N ILE A 173 2.97 -1.89 7.85
CA ILE A 173 2.85 -3.36 7.80
C ILE A 173 2.90 -3.97 9.21
N ASP A 174 3.61 -3.34 10.14
CA ASP A 174 3.65 -3.73 11.56
C ASP A 174 2.30 -3.48 12.23
#